data_4e84d3683f3ea25a2d5bc8a173a78a09
#
_entry.id   4e84d3683f3ea25a2d5bc8a173a78a09
#
_cell.length_a   1.000
_cell.length_b   1.000
_cell.length_c   1.000
_cell.angle_alpha   90.00
_cell.angle_beta   90.00
_cell.angle_gamma   90.00
#
_symmetry.space_group_name_H-M   'P 1'
#
loop_
_entity.id
_entity.type
_entity.pdbx_description
1 polymer ?
#
loop_
_entity_poly.entity_id
_entity_poly.type
_entity_poly.pdbx_seq_one_letter_code
_entity_poly.pdbx_strand_id
1 'polypeptide(L)'
;EGLILLTNDGDLAHQLMHPRHKVSKGYFVKVRGIVENKALSDLRKGPVIDDRRHQRVRVKILHTVNDKTWLELFLREGTNRQIKKMFQKIGYPVQKIKRFQIGPIMLGDLQSGESRALSPKEIEQILN
;
A
#
# COMPACT_ATOMS: atom_id res chain seq x y z
N GLU A 1 -2.78 4.11 -9.57
CA GLU A 1 -2.44 5.51 -9.29
C GLU A 1 -1.49 5.60 -8.10
N GLY A 2 -0.70 6.64 -8.07
CA GLY A 2 0.13 6.96 -6.91
C GLY A 2 1.62 7.02 -7.20
N LEU A 3 2.39 6.95 -6.13
CA LEU A 3 3.83 7.11 -6.15
C LEU A 3 4.52 6.03 -6.98
N ILE A 4 5.42 6.47 -7.86
CA ILE A 4 6.33 5.59 -8.60
C ILE A 4 7.75 6.14 -8.46
N LEU A 5 8.72 5.25 -8.33
CA LEU A 5 10.14 5.60 -8.28
C LEU A 5 10.81 5.21 -9.58
N LEU A 6 11.62 6.12 -10.13
CA LEU A 6 12.39 5.90 -11.35
C LEU A 6 13.87 6.02 -11.03
N THR A 7 14.67 5.06 -11.50
CA THR A 7 16.10 5.08 -11.27
C THR A 7 16.82 4.33 -12.39
N ASN A 8 18.06 4.73 -12.66
CA ASN A 8 18.98 3.98 -13.53
C ASN A 8 20.01 3.18 -12.71
N ASP A 9 19.91 3.22 -11.37
CA ASP A 9 20.77 2.45 -10.48
C ASP A 9 20.14 1.08 -10.21
N GLY A 10 20.67 0.04 -10.84
CA GLY A 10 20.14 -1.32 -10.73
C GLY A 10 20.20 -1.90 -9.33
N ASP A 11 21.25 -1.58 -8.58
CA ASP A 11 21.40 -2.07 -7.20
C ASP A 11 20.32 -1.46 -6.29
N LEU A 12 20.07 -0.17 -6.44
CA LEU A 12 19.02 0.51 -5.70
C LEU A 12 17.63 -0.05 -6.03
N ALA A 13 17.36 -0.24 -7.33
CA ALA A 13 16.10 -0.82 -7.78
C ALA A 13 15.90 -2.23 -7.23
N HIS A 14 16.95 -3.05 -7.26
CA HIS A 14 16.90 -4.40 -6.72
C HIS A 14 16.60 -4.39 -5.22
N GLN A 15 17.24 -3.51 -4.47
CA GLN A 15 17.01 -3.40 -3.04
C GLN A 15 15.57 -3.02 -2.70
N LEU A 16 14.96 -2.15 -3.50
CA LEU A 16 13.58 -1.72 -3.30
C LEU A 16 12.56 -2.79 -3.71
N MET A 17 12.86 -3.60 -4.71
CA MET A 17 11.90 -4.52 -5.31
C MET A 17 12.04 -5.96 -4.84
N HIS A 18 13.22 -6.37 -4.36
CA HIS A 18 13.43 -7.76 -4.02
C HIS A 18 12.63 -8.16 -2.78
N PRO A 19 11.87 -9.28 -2.84
CA PRO A 19 10.98 -9.68 -1.74
C PRO A 19 11.68 -9.87 -0.39
N ARG A 20 12.93 -10.32 -0.37
CA ARG A 20 13.64 -10.53 0.90
C ARG A 20 13.93 -9.24 1.66
N HIS A 21 13.95 -8.09 0.99
CA HIS A 21 14.15 -6.80 1.65
C HIS A 21 12.88 -6.28 2.31
N LYS A 22 11.72 -6.83 1.94
CA LYS A 22 10.42 -6.57 2.57
C LYS A 22 10.13 -5.08 2.79
N VAL A 23 10.36 -4.29 1.74
CA VAL A 23 10.10 -2.86 1.80
C VAL A 23 8.61 -2.63 2.00
N SER A 24 8.24 -1.88 3.04
CA SER A 24 6.86 -1.54 3.33
C SER A 24 6.33 -0.53 2.32
N LYS A 25 5.09 -0.73 1.87
CA LYS A 25 4.41 0.19 0.96
C LYS A 25 3.10 0.61 1.59
N GLY A 26 2.80 1.90 1.50
CA GLY A 26 1.58 2.47 2.04
C GLY A 26 0.60 2.82 0.94
N TYR A 27 -0.67 2.52 1.18
CA TYR A 27 -1.75 2.74 0.22
C TYR A 27 -2.94 3.41 0.89
N PHE A 28 -3.58 4.34 0.16
CA PHE A 28 -4.93 4.76 0.47
C PHE A 28 -5.87 3.95 -0.40
N VAL A 29 -6.91 3.39 0.21
CA VAL A 29 -7.89 2.55 -0.47
C VAL A 29 -9.28 3.06 -0.17
N LYS A 30 -10.07 3.25 -1.21
CA LYS A 30 -11.47 3.60 -1.11
C LYS A 30 -12.31 2.38 -1.47
N VAL A 31 -13.19 1.97 -0.58
CA VAL A 31 -14.07 0.83 -0.81
C VAL A 31 -15.53 1.26 -0.72
N ARG A 32 -16.40 0.48 -1.36
CA ARG A 32 -17.83 0.65 -1.24
C ARG A 32 -18.30 0.04 0.08
N GLY A 33 -19.16 0.75 0.79
CA GLY A 33 -19.74 0.30 2.05
C GLY A 33 -19.06 0.93 3.26
N ILE A 34 -19.72 0.77 4.41
CA ILE A 34 -19.20 1.26 5.69
C ILE A 34 -18.48 0.11 6.38
N VAL A 35 -17.16 0.19 6.42
CA VAL A 35 -16.32 -0.88 6.99
C VAL A 35 -16.28 -0.78 8.51
N GLU A 36 -16.58 -1.89 9.18
CA GLU A 36 -16.44 -2.00 10.63
C GLU A 36 -15.09 -2.63 10.98
N ASN A 37 -14.53 -2.25 12.13
CA ASN A 37 -13.21 -2.76 12.54
C ASN A 37 -13.17 -4.29 12.65
N LYS A 38 -14.25 -4.94 13.06
CA LYS A 38 -14.28 -6.40 13.14
C LYS A 38 -14.10 -7.08 11.78
N ALA A 39 -14.55 -6.42 10.69
CA ALA A 39 -14.38 -6.95 9.34
C ALA A 39 -12.92 -6.99 8.92
N LEU A 40 -12.08 -6.17 9.53
CA LEU A 40 -10.65 -6.08 9.22
C LEU A 40 -9.80 -7.08 10.01
N SER A 41 -10.40 -7.83 10.93
CA SER A 41 -9.63 -8.72 11.81
C SER A 41 -8.86 -9.78 11.01
N ASP A 42 -9.45 -10.34 9.96
CA ASP A 42 -8.78 -11.33 9.13
C ASP A 42 -7.57 -10.76 8.40
N LEU A 43 -7.69 -9.51 7.93
CA LEU A 43 -6.57 -8.84 7.27
C LEU A 43 -5.42 -8.60 8.26
N ARG A 44 -5.76 -8.21 9.48
CA ARG A 44 -4.77 -7.94 10.52
C ARG A 44 -4.05 -9.18 11.01
N LYS A 45 -4.66 -10.34 10.86
CA LYS A 45 -4.06 -11.63 11.21
C LYS A 45 -3.28 -12.27 10.07
N GLY A 46 -3.41 -11.75 8.87
CA GLY A 46 -2.87 -12.31 7.65
C GLY A 46 -3.96 -12.97 6.83
N PRO A 47 -4.37 -12.36 5.73
CA PRO A 47 -5.47 -12.90 4.92
C PRO A 47 -5.07 -14.16 4.17
N VAL A 48 -6.03 -15.05 3.95
CA VAL A 48 -5.88 -16.20 3.06
C VAL A 48 -6.51 -15.85 1.73
N ILE A 49 -5.70 -15.79 0.67
CA ILE A 49 -6.13 -15.44 -0.68
C ILE A 49 -5.59 -16.48 -1.64
N ASP A 50 -6.47 -17.04 -2.48
CA ASP A 50 -6.09 -18.09 -3.43
C ASP A 50 -5.41 -19.27 -2.71
N ASP A 51 -5.98 -19.71 -1.57
CA ASP A 51 -5.51 -20.79 -0.73
C ASP A 51 -4.13 -20.57 -0.11
N ARG A 52 -3.63 -19.35 -0.12
CA ARG A 52 -2.35 -18.98 0.47
C ARG A 52 -2.54 -17.94 1.56
N ARG A 53 -1.92 -18.18 2.73
CA ARG A 53 -1.90 -17.20 3.80
C ARG A 53 -0.82 -16.15 3.51
N HIS A 54 -1.23 -14.89 3.57
CA HIS A 54 -0.34 -13.75 3.38
C HIS A 54 0.11 -13.18 4.73
N GLN A 55 1.05 -12.24 4.68
CA GLN A 55 1.52 -11.55 5.88
C GLN A 55 0.41 -10.67 6.46
N ARG A 56 0.55 -10.34 7.75
CA ARG A 56 -0.37 -9.43 8.43
C ARG A 56 -0.39 -8.09 7.74
N VAL A 57 -1.57 -7.51 7.63
CA VAL A 57 -1.78 -6.19 7.03
C VAL A 57 -2.05 -5.19 8.14
N ARG A 58 -1.30 -4.10 8.14
CA ARG A 58 -1.63 -2.95 8.99
C ARG A 58 -2.67 -2.13 8.26
N VAL A 59 -3.85 -2.03 8.83
CA VAL A 59 -4.98 -1.34 8.20
C VAL A 59 -5.71 -0.48 9.22
N LYS A 60 -6.08 0.71 8.80
CA LYS A 60 -6.76 1.69 9.63
C LYS A 60 -7.85 2.38 8.83
N ILE A 61 -9.03 2.52 9.43
CA ILE A 61 -10.12 3.30 8.85
C ILE A 61 -9.79 4.78 9.03
N LEU A 62 -9.78 5.54 7.94
CA LEU A 62 -9.54 6.98 7.99
C LEU A 62 -10.83 7.76 8.19
N HIS A 63 -11.81 7.55 7.30
CA HIS A 63 -13.10 8.21 7.40
C HIS A 63 -14.10 7.56 6.46
N THR A 64 -15.37 7.87 6.66
CA THR A 64 -16.46 7.41 5.80
C THR A 64 -17.17 8.60 5.17
N VAL A 65 -17.55 8.45 3.90
CA VAL A 65 -18.29 9.46 3.15
C VAL A 65 -19.28 8.76 2.24
N ASN A 66 -20.58 9.07 2.38
CA ASN A 66 -21.61 8.60 1.46
C ASN A 66 -21.55 7.10 1.15
N ASP A 67 -21.63 6.26 2.16
CA ASP A 67 -21.61 4.80 2.00
C ASP A 67 -20.29 4.27 1.41
N LYS A 68 -19.20 4.99 1.60
CA LYS A 68 -17.86 4.59 1.19
C LYS A 68 -16.89 4.80 2.33
N THR A 69 -15.86 3.96 2.40
CA THR A 69 -14.83 4.05 3.44
C THR A 69 -13.47 4.24 2.81
N TRP A 70 -12.71 5.20 3.34
CA TRP A 70 -11.30 5.37 3.04
C TRP A 70 -10.47 4.71 4.13
N LEU A 71 -9.49 3.91 3.71
CA LEU A 71 -8.60 3.19 4.60
C LEU A 71 -7.15 3.45 4.23
N GLU A 72 -6.29 3.30 5.24
CA GLU A 72 -4.85 3.35 5.06
C GLU A 72 -4.29 1.95 5.31
N LEU A 73 -3.50 1.44 4.37
CA LEU A 73 -2.90 0.11 4.45
C LEU A 73 -1.40 0.19 4.33
N PHE A 74 -0.72 -0.68 5.08
CA PHE A 74 0.72 -0.93 4.90
C PHE A 74 0.94 -2.41 4.63
N LEU A 75 1.62 -2.70 3.52
CA LEU A 75 1.94 -4.04 3.08
C LEU A 75 3.44 -4.16 2.83
N ARG A 76 4.03 -5.28 3.20
CA ARG A 76 5.42 -5.61 2.86
C ARG A 76 5.51 -6.46 1.61
N GLU A 77 4.42 -7.07 1.23
CA GLU A 77 4.29 -7.85 0.01
C GLU A 77 3.00 -7.49 -0.68
N GLY A 78 2.87 -7.90 -1.92
CA GLY A 78 1.62 -7.78 -2.62
C GLY A 78 1.55 -6.66 -3.63
N THR A 79 0.45 -6.66 -4.34
CA THR A 79 0.17 -5.77 -5.46
C THR A 79 -1.20 -5.15 -5.28
N ASN A 80 -1.56 -4.22 -6.17
CA ASN A 80 -2.91 -3.68 -6.24
C ASN A 80 -3.96 -4.80 -6.39
N ARG A 81 -3.60 -5.86 -7.14
CA ARG A 81 -4.49 -7.01 -7.33
C ARG A 81 -4.76 -7.73 -6.02
N GLN A 82 -3.75 -7.91 -5.19
CA GLN A 82 -3.90 -8.52 -3.87
C GLN A 82 -4.83 -7.68 -2.99
N ILE A 83 -4.67 -6.36 -2.99
CA ILE A 83 -5.53 -5.45 -2.23
C ILE A 83 -6.98 -5.60 -2.67
N LYS A 84 -7.25 -5.64 -3.97
CA LYS A 84 -8.60 -5.85 -4.49
C LYS A 84 -9.20 -7.16 -4.01
N LYS A 85 -8.42 -8.25 -4.04
CA LYS A 85 -8.88 -9.56 -3.59
C LYS A 85 -9.17 -9.60 -2.10
N MET A 86 -8.32 -8.97 -1.29
CA MET A 86 -8.52 -8.90 0.17
C MET A 86 -9.87 -8.29 0.52
N PHE A 87 -10.16 -7.12 -0.04
CA PHE A 87 -11.40 -6.40 0.27
C PHE A 87 -12.61 -7.04 -0.35
N GLN A 88 -12.48 -7.63 -1.53
CA GLN A 88 -13.58 -8.39 -2.14
C GLN A 88 -13.98 -9.56 -1.25
N LYS A 89 -12.99 -10.26 -0.69
CA LYS A 89 -13.24 -11.43 0.16
C LYS A 89 -14.06 -11.08 1.41
N ILE A 90 -13.83 -9.90 1.98
CA ILE A 90 -14.58 -9.47 3.17
C ILE A 90 -15.84 -8.65 2.83
N GLY A 91 -16.18 -8.55 1.53
CA GLY A 91 -17.44 -7.96 1.09
C GLY A 91 -17.42 -6.48 0.78
N TYR A 92 -16.25 -5.87 0.62
CA TYR A 92 -16.10 -4.43 0.36
C TYR A 92 -15.33 -4.20 -0.94
N PRO A 93 -16.02 -4.07 -2.08
CA PRO A 93 -15.34 -3.87 -3.36
C PRO A 93 -14.49 -2.59 -3.39
N VAL A 94 -13.26 -2.71 -3.87
CA VAL A 94 -12.35 -1.57 -3.99
C VAL A 94 -12.74 -0.71 -5.17
N GLN A 95 -12.82 0.60 -4.94
CA GLN A 95 -13.11 1.59 -5.97
C GLN A 95 -11.88 2.38 -6.38
N LYS A 96 -10.93 2.61 -5.48
CA LYS A 96 -9.74 3.39 -5.75
C LYS A 96 -8.58 2.92 -4.88
N ILE A 97 -7.38 2.89 -5.47
CA ILE A 97 -6.13 2.61 -4.75
C ILE A 97 -5.12 3.68 -5.15
N LYS A 98 -4.45 4.25 -4.16
CA LYS A 98 -3.38 5.22 -4.38
C LYS A 98 -2.21 4.89 -3.47
N ARG A 99 -1.05 4.55 -4.07
CA ARG A 99 0.16 4.33 -3.29
C ARG A 99 0.76 5.66 -2.89
N PHE A 100 0.93 5.90 -1.60
CA PHE A 100 1.46 7.17 -1.09
C PHE A 100 2.84 7.03 -0.45
N GLN A 101 3.33 5.80 -0.24
CA GLN A 101 4.61 5.57 0.43
C GLN A 101 5.27 4.30 -0.10
N ILE A 102 6.58 4.37 -0.32
CA ILE A 102 7.44 3.22 -0.63
C ILE A 102 8.65 3.31 0.30
N GLY A 103 8.71 2.41 1.31
CA GLY A 103 9.75 2.51 2.34
C GLY A 103 9.76 3.88 2.99
N PRO A 104 10.91 4.57 3.04
CA PRO A 104 11.00 5.90 3.65
C PRO A 104 10.49 7.03 2.75
N ILE A 105 10.13 6.75 1.49
CA ILE A 105 9.76 7.78 0.52
C ILE A 105 8.26 8.03 0.55
N MET A 106 7.88 9.30 0.75
CA MET A 106 6.49 9.73 0.81
C MET A 106 6.12 10.52 -0.45
N LEU A 107 4.89 10.33 -0.92
CA LEU A 107 4.34 11.13 -2.01
C LEU A 107 4.20 12.61 -1.60
N GLY A 108 3.76 12.85 -0.35
CA GLY A 108 3.55 14.20 0.16
C GLY A 108 2.57 14.99 -0.70
N ASP A 109 2.92 16.24 -0.99
CA ASP A 109 2.07 17.16 -1.75
C ASP A 109 2.25 17.07 -3.26
N LEU A 110 3.03 16.09 -3.73
CA LEU A 110 3.27 15.90 -5.16
C LEU A 110 1.96 15.56 -5.87
N GLN A 111 1.62 16.36 -6.89
CA GLN A 111 0.39 16.17 -7.64
C GLN A 111 0.59 15.19 -8.79
N SER A 112 -0.52 14.67 -9.31
CA SER A 112 -0.51 13.75 -10.44
C SER A 112 0.24 14.38 -11.63
N GLY A 113 1.16 13.63 -12.23
CA GLY A 113 1.98 14.09 -13.34
C GLY A 113 3.22 14.87 -12.96
N GLU A 114 3.36 15.24 -11.69
CA GLU A 114 4.55 15.92 -11.19
C GLU A 114 5.65 14.94 -10.81
N SER A 115 6.88 15.41 -10.86
CA SER A 115 8.04 14.61 -10.42
C SER A 115 8.97 15.47 -9.57
N ARG A 116 9.76 14.81 -8.74
CA ARG A 116 10.83 15.44 -7.99
C ARG A 116 12.01 14.49 -7.85
N ALA A 117 13.20 15.05 -7.67
CA ALA A 117 14.36 14.23 -7.34
C ALA A 117 14.29 13.83 -5.86
N LEU A 118 14.79 12.63 -5.55
CA LEU A 118 14.98 12.23 -4.16
C LEU A 118 16.14 13.01 -3.56
N SER A 119 15.99 13.39 -2.29
CA SER A 119 17.07 14.05 -1.57
C SER A 119 18.17 13.03 -1.23
N PRO A 120 19.42 13.49 -0.99
CA PRO A 120 20.48 12.58 -0.53
C PRO A 120 20.11 11.81 0.74
N LYS A 121 19.38 12.43 1.64
CA LYS A 121 18.91 11.78 2.87
C LYS A 121 17.91 10.66 2.57
N GLU A 122 17.00 10.87 1.63
CA GLU A 122 16.04 9.84 1.21
C GLU A 122 16.77 8.64 0.60
N ILE A 123 17.75 8.89 -0.25
CA ILE A 123 18.57 7.82 -0.86
C ILE A 123 19.31 7.03 0.22
N GLU A 124 19.90 7.75 1.17
CA GLU A 124 20.61 7.11 2.28
C GLU A 124 19.67 6.21 3.11
N GLN A 125 18.47 6.67 3.37
CA GLN A 125 17.48 5.89 4.12
C GLN A 125 17.05 4.61 3.38
N ILE A 126 17.00 4.65 2.05
CA ILE A 126 16.71 3.46 1.24
C ILE A 126 17.85 2.45 1.35
N LEU A 127 19.10 2.92 1.30
CA LEU A 127 20.29 2.07 1.32
C LEU A 127 20.56 1.45 2.70
N ASN A 128 20.03 2.05 3.73
CA ASN A 128 20.12 1.52 5.09
C ASN A 128 18.91 0.67 5.42
#